data_fd0307afc3bab32a4be7936c1ec582d1
#
_entry.id   fd0307afc3bab32a4be7936c1ec582d1
#
_cell.length_a   1.000
_cell.length_b   1.000
_cell.length_c   1.000
_cell.angle_alpha   90.00
_cell.angle_beta   90.00
_cell.angle_gamma   90.00
#
_symmetry.space_group_name_H-M   'P 1'
#
loop_
_entity.id
_entity.type
_entity.pdbx_description
1 polymer ?
#
loop_
_entity_poly.entity_id
_entity_poly.type
_entity_poly.pdbx_seq_one_letter_code
_entity_poly.pdbx_strand_id
1 'polypeptide(L)'
;MTATSRALFFRLLGPALGLVVFLALRYIGDAQAAMAGTVLWMAVWWISECVPIPVTALLPLVLFPLLGIQDLPATAAHYGRDIIFLFIGGFLLALGVERSGLHNRFALWTVSRIGASPPRLVLGTLLASGALSMWINSTAAVLVMLPIALSLLRTTGSEKGFGAVLALAVSYGATIGGMATPVGTPPNLVMMAMWKQEFPTEPALGFGQWMLFGVPYAFLFLGITWLLLTRVLFRLPGAASVERHALRTQLKALGRASRDERIAGIVFACTALLWMTGDDIVFSEAFTLHGWRGWLGLQRMSDPAVGMLGGLVLFVLPSKGEKRTLLDWDFAQQRIPWGVVLLIGSGFAIAGGIDASGLSSTIGQALVGWRTGSDVLQVGAIALGHRSAADVPSGSAVTRLRRPQADVVH
;
A
#
# COMPACT_ATOMS: atom_id res chain seq x y z
N MET A 1 -17.73 -14.44 28.85
CA MET A 1 -16.34 -14.91 28.68
C MET A 1 -15.39 -13.77 29.00
N THR A 2 -14.42 -13.98 29.86
CA THR A 2 -13.34 -13.00 30.09
C THR A 2 -12.51 -12.82 28.81
N ALA A 3 -11.85 -11.68 28.65
CA ALA A 3 -11.01 -11.42 27.46
C ALA A 3 -9.96 -12.53 27.25
N THR A 4 -9.39 -13.06 28.32
CA THR A 4 -8.41 -14.15 28.30
C THR A 4 -9.03 -15.48 27.81
N SER A 5 -10.24 -15.80 28.25
CA SER A 5 -10.97 -17.00 27.82
C SER A 5 -11.33 -16.94 26.33
N ARG A 6 -11.70 -15.76 25.83
CA ARG A 6 -12.00 -15.55 24.41
C ARG A 6 -10.74 -15.70 23.53
N ALA A 7 -9.61 -15.13 23.97
CA ALA A 7 -8.35 -15.27 23.23
C ALA A 7 -7.89 -16.75 23.17
N LEU A 8 -7.98 -17.49 24.29
CA LEU A 8 -7.62 -18.90 24.31
C LEU A 8 -8.53 -19.73 23.38
N PHE A 9 -9.83 -19.44 23.37
CA PHE A 9 -10.78 -20.10 22.46
C PHE A 9 -10.36 -19.96 21.00
N PHE A 10 -10.06 -18.75 20.51
CA PHE A 10 -9.64 -18.54 19.11
C PHE A 10 -8.26 -19.10 18.80
N ARG A 11 -7.32 -19.13 19.77
CA ARG A 11 -6.02 -19.78 19.60
C ARG A 11 -6.16 -21.27 19.30
N LEU A 12 -7.11 -21.94 19.91
CA LEU A 12 -7.39 -23.36 19.67
C LEU A 12 -8.32 -23.58 18.47
N LEU A 13 -9.24 -22.66 18.22
CA LEU A 13 -10.20 -22.74 17.12
C LEU A 13 -9.50 -22.71 15.75
N GLY A 14 -8.46 -21.87 15.57
CA GLY A 14 -7.73 -21.79 14.32
C GLY A 14 -7.16 -23.13 13.86
N PRO A 15 -6.26 -23.77 14.65
CA PRO A 15 -5.72 -25.09 14.31
C PRO A 15 -6.79 -26.19 14.23
N ALA A 16 -7.84 -26.14 15.09
CA ALA A 16 -8.92 -27.11 15.03
C ALA A 16 -9.71 -27.02 13.72
N LEU A 17 -10.10 -25.82 13.29
CA LEU A 17 -10.78 -25.61 12.00
C LEU A 17 -9.87 -25.94 10.83
N GLY A 18 -8.59 -25.59 10.90
CA GLY A 18 -7.59 -25.98 9.90
C GLY A 18 -7.51 -27.51 9.73
N LEU A 19 -7.48 -28.24 10.85
CA LEU A 19 -7.47 -29.70 10.84
C LEU A 19 -8.78 -30.27 10.28
N VAL A 20 -9.92 -29.72 10.66
CA VAL A 20 -11.24 -30.16 10.13
C VAL A 20 -11.29 -29.97 8.62
N VAL A 21 -10.84 -28.82 8.10
CA VAL A 21 -10.81 -28.55 6.64
C VAL A 21 -9.82 -29.49 5.95
N PHE A 22 -8.65 -29.71 6.53
CA PHE A 22 -7.69 -30.69 6.00
C PHE A 22 -8.33 -32.09 5.86
N LEU A 23 -8.96 -32.59 6.91
CA LEU A 23 -9.61 -33.92 6.90
C LEU A 23 -10.79 -33.98 5.93
N ALA A 24 -11.61 -32.92 5.88
CA ALA A 24 -12.78 -32.85 5.00
C ALA A 24 -12.41 -32.78 3.50
N LEU A 25 -11.27 -32.17 3.17
CA LEU A 25 -10.84 -31.93 1.79
C LEU A 25 -9.77 -32.93 1.29
N ARG A 26 -9.39 -33.93 2.07
CA ARG A 26 -8.36 -34.90 1.65
C ARG A 26 -8.68 -35.63 0.34
N TYR A 27 -9.96 -35.70 -0.03
CA TYR A 27 -10.39 -36.29 -1.30
C TYR A 27 -9.95 -35.53 -2.55
N ILE A 28 -9.60 -34.23 -2.42
CA ILE A 28 -9.06 -33.44 -3.55
C ILE A 28 -7.54 -33.53 -3.66
N GLY A 29 -6.87 -34.05 -2.64
CA GLY A 29 -5.41 -34.22 -2.53
C GLY A 29 -4.88 -33.71 -1.19
N ASP A 30 -3.86 -34.37 -0.66
CA ASP A 30 -3.31 -34.03 0.65
C ASP A 30 -2.68 -32.63 0.69
N ALA A 31 -1.98 -32.21 -0.35
CA ALA A 31 -1.34 -30.90 -0.43
C ALA A 31 -2.38 -29.75 -0.53
N GLN A 32 -3.43 -29.92 -1.36
CA GLN A 32 -4.53 -28.95 -1.49
C GLN A 32 -5.28 -28.81 -0.17
N ALA A 33 -5.61 -29.92 0.46
CA ALA A 33 -6.31 -29.95 1.73
C ALA A 33 -5.49 -29.30 2.86
N ALA A 34 -4.18 -29.59 2.91
CA ALA A 34 -3.24 -28.98 3.86
C ALA A 34 -3.14 -27.47 3.66
N MET A 35 -3.07 -27.02 2.42
CA MET A 35 -3.03 -25.59 2.10
C MET A 35 -4.32 -24.89 2.50
N ALA A 36 -5.49 -25.44 2.15
CA ALA A 36 -6.79 -24.89 2.54
C ALA A 36 -6.95 -24.81 4.07
N GLY A 37 -6.54 -25.85 4.79
CA GLY A 37 -6.53 -25.87 6.25
C GLY A 37 -5.62 -24.82 6.86
N THR A 38 -4.42 -24.63 6.30
CA THR A 38 -3.45 -23.61 6.75
C THR A 38 -3.99 -22.20 6.54
N VAL A 39 -4.56 -21.92 5.36
CA VAL A 39 -5.17 -20.61 5.06
C VAL A 39 -6.30 -20.28 6.04
N LEU A 40 -7.18 -21.25 6.32
CA LEU A 40 -8.28 -21.03 7.27
C LEU A 40 -7.74 -20.80 8.69
N TRP A 41 -6.74 -21.57 9.13
CA TRP A 41 -6.12 -21.33 10.44
C TRP A 41 -5.56 -19.93 10.54
N MET A 42 -4.77 -19.47 9.55
CA MET A 42 -4.21 -18.12 9.52
C MET A 42 -5.30 -17.05 9.48
N ALA A 43 -6.36 -17.24 8.69
CA ALA A 43 -7.49 -16.33 8.60
C ALA A 43 -8.20 -16.15 9.95
N VAL A 44 -8.46 -17.25 10.68
CA VAL A 44 -9.05 -17.20 12.02
C VAL A 44 -8.18 -16.40 12.98
N TRP A 45 -6.87 -16.60 12.97
CA TRP A 45 -5.96 -15.88 13.85
C TRP A 45 -5.81 -14.41 13.45
N TRP A 46 -5.82 -14.07 12.17
CA TRP A 46 -5.77 -12.67 11.70
C TRP A 46 -7.05 -11.90 12.03
N ILE A 47 -8.22 -12.52 11.82
CA ILE A 47 -9.51 -11.86 12.09
C ILE A 47 -9.76 -11.71 13.60
N SER A 48 -9.39 -12.71 14.40
CA SER A 48 -9.62 -12.66 15.84
C SER A 48 -8.54 -11.93 16.62
N GLU A 49 -7.38 -11.66 15.99
CA GLU A 49 -6.18 -11.06 16.62
C GLU A 49 -5.79 -11.76 17.95
N CYS A 50 -6.13 -13.03 18.10
CA CYS A 50 -5.83 -13.80 19.31
C CYS A 50 -4.33 -14.06 19.49
N VAL A 51 -3.57 -13.92 18.40
CA VAL A 51 -2.11 -13.91 18.31
C VAL A 51 -1.72 -12.69 17.49
N PRO A 52 -0.61 -12.01 17.82
CA PRO A 52 -0.16 -10.87 17.01
C PRO A 52 -0.05 -11.22 15.52
N ILE A 53 -0.53 -10.33 14.66
CA ILE A 53 -0.54 -10.52 13.19
C ILE A 53 0.84 -10.97 12.65
N PRO A 54 1.98 -10.38 13.07
CA PRO A 54 3.30 -10.82 12.60
C PRO A 54 3.64 -12.26 12.97
N VAL A 55 3.16 -12.74 14.12
CA VAL A 55 3.43 -14.12 14.56
C VAL A 55 2.65 -15.11 13.70
N THR A 56 1.38 -14.80 13.40
CA THR A 56 0.58 -15.58 12.44
C THR A 56 1.24 -15.61 11.05
N ALA A 57 1.84 -14.50 10.65
CA ALA A 57 2.56 -14.39 9.38
C ALA A 57 3.81 -15.28 9.29
N LEU A 58 4.31 -15.86 10.38
CA LEU A 58 5.42 -16.81 10.37
C LEU A 58 4.97 -18.27 10.24
N LEU A 59 3.66 -18.56 10.35
CA LEU A 59 3.13 -19.93 10.26
C LEU A 59 3.52 -20.65 8.96
N PRO A 60 3.52 -20.04 7.77
CA PRO A 60 3.92 -20.71 6.54
C PRO A 60 5.32 -21.34 6.61
N LEU A 61 6.29 -20.67 7.27
CA LEU A 61 7.65 -21.18 7.41
C LEU A 61 7.73 -22.52 8.17
N VAL A 62 6.73 -22.81 8.99
CA VAL A 62 6.65 -24.05 9.77
C VAL A 62 5.67 -25.04 9.13
N LEU A 63 4.47 -24.57 8.79
CA LEU A 63 3.39 -25.45 8.34
C LEU A 63 3.60 -25.96 6.93
N PHE A 64 4.18 -25.17 6.02
CA PHE A 64 4.38 -25.61 4.64
C PHE A 64 5.34 -26.79 4.53
N PRO A 65 6.56 -26.73 5.12
CA PRO A 65 7.46 -27.90 5.11
C PRO A 65 6.87 -29.08 5.91
N LEU A 66 6.21 -28.82 7.05
CA LEU A 66 5.63 -29.87 7.89
C LEU A 66 4.53 -30.65 7.17
N LEU A 67 3.70 -29.96 6.40
CA LEU A 67 2.55 -30.50 5.69
C LEU A 67 2.85 -30.89 4.23
N GLY A 68 4.11 -30.77 3.79
CA GLY A 68 4.53 -31.12 2.45
C GLY A 68 3.97 -30.22 1.33
N ILE A 69 3.58 -28.98 1.66
CA ILE A 69 3.09 -27.99 0.68
C ILE A 69 4.26 -27.44 -0.12
N GLN A 70 5.31 -26.99 0.55
CA GLN A 70 6.52 -26.41 -0.02
C GLN A 70 7.67 -26.55 0.97
N ASP A 71 8.91 -26.71 0.49
CA ASP A 71 10.08 -26.77 1.36
C ASP A 71 10.40 -25.41 2.01
N LEU A 72 11.21 -25.42 3.08
CA LEU A 72 11.56 -24.20 3.81
C LEU A 72 12.31 -23.18 2.96
N PRO A 73 13.32 -23.54 2.13
CA PRO A 73 14.01 -22.58 1.26
C PRO A 73 13.08 -21.85 0.30
N ALA A 74 12.18 -22.57 -0.37
CA ALA A 74 11.20 -21.98 -1.28
C ALA A 74 10.20 -21.10 -0.54
N THR A 75 9.70 -21.56 0.63
CA THR A 75 8.80 -20.75 1.48
C THR A 75 9.49 -19.48 1.97
N ALA A 76 10.73 -19.55 2.44
CA ALA A 76 11.50 -18.41 2.94
C ALA A 76 11.80 -17.39 1.83
N ALA A 77 12.00 -17.82 0.60
CA ALA A 77 12.22 -16.93 -0.55
C ALA A 77 11.08 -15.93 -0.76
N HIS A 78 9.84 -16.28 -0.38
CA HIS A 78 8.70 -15.37 -0.47
C HIS A 78 8.83 -14.16 0.46
N TYR A 79 9.52 -14.29 1.61
CA TYR A 79 9.79 -13.19 2.55
C TYR A 79 10.97 -12.31 2.14
N GLY A 80 11.73 -12.71 1.13
CA GLY A 80 12.85 -11.96 0.56
C GLY A 80 12.59 -11.43 -0.85
N ARG A 81 11.33 -11.32 -1.31
CA ARG A 81 11.00 -10.79 -2.64
C ARG A 81 11.44 -9.34 -2.78
N ASP A 82 11.84 -8.96 -3.99
CA ASP A 82 12.35 -7.64 -4.35
C ASP A 82 11.43 -6.49 -3.90
N ILE A 83 10.13 -6.67 -4.05
CA ILE A 83 9.11 -5.68 -3.68
C ILE A 83 9.11 -5.34 -2.17
N ILE A 84 9.53 -6.27 -1.31
CA ILE A 84 9.65 -6.05 0.13
C ILE A 84 10.77 -5.04 0.41
N PHE A 85 11.85 -5.08 -0.35
CA PHE A 85 12.95 -4.12 -0.25
C PHE A 85 12.57 -2.73 -0.77
N LEU A 86 11.65 -2.64 -1.75
CA LEU A 86 11.06 -1.35 -2.12
C LEU A 86 10.32 -0.72 -0.94
N PHE A 87 9.56 -1.54 -0.21
CA PHE A 87 8.83 -1.11 0.97
C PHE A 87 9.77 -0.64 2.09
N ILE A 88 10.81 -1.44 2.40
CA ILE A 88 11.82 -1.09 3.40
C ILE A 88 12.55 0.20 3.01
N GLY A 89 12.99 0.34 1.77
CA GLY A 89 13.64 1.55 1.25
C GLY A 89 12.75 2.79 1.36
N GLY A 90 11.47 2.65 0.99
CA GLY A 90 10.46 3.71 1.17
C GLY A 90 10.28 4.11 2.64
N PHE A 91 10.25 3.14 3.56
CA PHE A 91 10.20 3.44 5.00
C PHE A 91 11.44 4.16 5.50
N LEU A 92 12.62 3.75 5.10
CA LEU A 92 13.86 4.43 5.49
C LEU A 92 13.86 5.89 5.04
N LEU A 93 13.42 6.16 3.82
CA LEU A 93 13.25 7.52 3.30
C LEU A 93 12.22 8.31 4.12
N ALA A 94 11.06 7.72 4.39
CA ALA A 94 10.02 8.32 5.21
C ALA A 94 10.50 8.65 6.62
N LEU A 95 11.26 7.76 7.24
CA LEU A 95 11.86 7.98 8.57
C LEU A 95 12.91 9.09 8.56
N GLY A 96 13.66 9.26 7.48
CA GLY A 96 14.55 10.41 7.31
C GLY A 96 13.80 11.74 7.25
N VAL A 97 12.69 11.79 6.51
CA VAL A 97 11.79 12.94 6.44
C VAL A 97 11.14 13.20 7.80
N GLU A 98 10.72 12.15 8.51
CA GLU A 98 10.14 12.25 9.85
C GLU A 98 11.15 12.80 10.84
N ARG A 99 12.33 12.21 10.92
CA ARG A 99 13.36 12.57 11.90
C ARG A 99 13.90 13.99 11.69
N SER A 100 13.98 14.45 10.45
CA SER A 100 14.39 15.81 10.12
C SER A 100 13.35 16.86 10.52
N GLY A 101 12.07 16.49 10.70
CA GLY A 101 10.96 17.40 10.93
C GLY A 101 10.35 18.01 9.67
N LEU A 102 10.85 17.64 8.49
CA LEU A 102 10.39 18.18 7.19
C LEU A 102 8.88 17.94 6.97
N HIS A 103 8.36 16.79 7.40
CA HIS A 103 6.94 16.44 7.30
C HIS A 103 6.04 17.45 8.03
N ASN A 104 6.41 17.92 9.22
CA ASN A 104 5.66 18.92 9.96
C ASN A 104 5.63 20.27 9.23
N ARG A 105 6.76 20.68 8.69
CA ARG A 105 6.86 21.90 7.89
C ARG A 105 6.00 21.82 6.66
N PHE A 106 6.06 20.71 5.93
CA PHE A 106 5.27 20.48 4.73
C PHE A 106 3.76 20.51 5.03
N ALA A 107 3.33 19.85 6.11
CA ALA A 107 1.95 19.81 6.53
C ALA A 107 1.41 21.22 6.84
N LEU A 108 2.11 21.99 7.70
CA LEU A 108 1.72 23.36 8.06
C LEU A 108 1.75 24.31 6.85
N TRP A 109 2.76 24.15 5.98
CA TRP A 109 2.86 24.94 4.77
C TRP A 109 1.66 24.71 3.84
N THR A 110 1.30 23.44 3.59
CA THR A 110 0.17 23.08 2.73
C THR A 110 -1.13 23.65 3.25
N VAL A 111 -1.45 23.44 4.54
CA VAL A 111 -2.68 23.97 5.15
C VAL A 111 -2.71 25.50 5.11
N SER A 112 -1.57 26.17 5.40
CA SER A 112 -1.49 27.62 5.42
C SER A 112 -1.69 28.28 4.05
N ARG A 113 -1.38 27.56 2.96
CA ARG A 113 -1.51 28.07 1.58
C ARG A 113 -2.95 28.00 1.07
N ILE A 114 -3.71 26.98 1.47
CA ILE A 114 -5.07 26.75 0.94
C ILE A 114 -6.07 27.74 1.51
N GLY A 115 -5.91 28.15 2.76
CA GLY A 115 -6.69 29.25 3.35
C GLY A 115 -7.38 28.88 4.64
N ALA A 116 -8.06 29.88 5.25
CA ALA A 116 -8.52 29.84 6.63
C ALA A 116 -10.06 29.69 6.78
N SER A 117 -10.84 29.63 5.69
CA SER A 117 -12.27 29.33 5.80
C SER A 117 -12.49 27.84 6.11
N PRO A 118 -13.55 27.47 6.86
CA PRO A 118 -13.79 26.07 7.24
C PRO A 118 -13.72 25.07 6.09
N PRO A 119 -14.34 25.28 4.91
CA PRO A 119 -14.21 24.37 3.78
C PRO A 119 -12.76 24.27 3.25
N ARG A 120 -12.02 25.39 3.26
CA ARG A 120 -10.61 25.40 2.82
C ARG A 120 -9.70 24.71 3.82
N LEU A 121 -9.99 24.79 5.12
CA LEU A 121 -9.26 24.04 6.14
C LEU A 121 -9.45 22.53 5.97
N VAL A 122 -10.69 22.09 5.71
CA VAL A 122 -10.97 20.69 5.38
C VAL A 122 -10.17 20.25 4.14
N LEU A 123 -10.19 21.06 3.07
CA LEU A 123 -9.40 20.78 1.86
C LEU A 123 -7.90 20.75 2.15
N GLY A 124 -7.39 21.73 2.89
CA GLY A 124 -5.98 21.79 3.26
C GLY A 124 -5.53 20.60 4.08
N THR A 125 -6.36 20.17 5.02
CA THR A 125 -6.11 18.99 5.84
C THR A 125 -6.15 17.71 5.02
N LEU A 126 -7.14 17.53 4.14
CA LEU A 126 -7.23 16.41 3.21
C LEU A 126 -5.99 16.32 2.31
N LEU A 127 -5.62 17.42 1.67
CA LEU A 127 -4.48 17.46 0.75
C LEU A 127 -3.15 17.28 1.47
N ALA A 128 -2.97 17.86 2.66
CA ALA A 128 -1.76 17.68 3.45
C ALA A 128 -1.60 16.24 3.92
N SER A 129 -2.68 15.65 4.46
CA SER A 129 -2.68 14.23 4.87
C SER A 129 -2.44 13.30 3.69
N GLY A 130 -3.10 13.57 2.56
CA GLY A 130 -2.95 12.80 1.33
C GLY A 130 -1.52 12.85 0.80
N ALA A 131 -0.97 14.05 0.66
CA ALA A 131 0.39 14.23 0.15
C ALA A 131 1.47 13.63 1.06
N LEU A 132 1.28 13.68 2.38
CA LEU A 132 2.17 12.96 3.31
C LEU A 132 2.03 11.45 3.14
N SER A 133 0.80 10.94 3.08
CA SER A 133 0.54 9.51 3.00
C SER A 133 0.93 8.87 1.66
N MET A 134 1.14 9.65 0.62
CA MET A 134 1.77 9.17 -0.62
C MET A 134 3.14 8.56 -0.37
N TRP A 135 3.86 9.04 0.65
CA TRP A 135 5.27 8.73 0.86
C TRP A 135 5.59 8.12 2.21
N ILE A 136 4.75 8.38 3.21
CA ILE A 136 4.84 7.78 4.53
C ILE A 136 3.60 6.93 4.78
N ASN A 137 3.71 5.94 5.66
CA ASN A 137 2.57 5.10 6.03
C ASN A 137 1.37 5.96 6.48
N SER A 138 0.16 5.58 6.06
CA SER A 138 -1.07 6.31 6.36
C SER A 138 -1.27 6.55 7.86
N THR A 139 -0.91 5.58 8.72
CA THR A 139 -0.99 5.73 10.18
C THR A 139 -0.05 6.82 10.67
N ALA A 140 1.19 6.87 10.18
CA ALA A 140 2.15 7.91 10.53
C ALA A 140 1.66 9.30 10.05
N ALA A 141 1.11 9.38 8.83
CA ALA A 141 0.52 10.62 8.31
C ALA A 141 -0.63 11.12 9.20
N VAL A 142 -1.50 10.23 9.67
CA VAL A 142 -2.59 10.56 10.60
C VAL A 142 -2.04 11.07 11.93
N LEU A 143 -1.05 10.39 12.51
CA LEU A 143 -0.45 10.79 13.80
C LEU A 143 0.21 12.17 13.74
N VAL A 144 0.78 12.55 12.60
CA VAL A 144 1.36 13.88 12.36
C VAL A 144 0.27 14.93 12.16
N MET A 145 -0.75 14.61 11.36
CA MET A 145 -1.78 15.57 10.96
C MET A 145 -2.83 15.80 12.03
N LEU A 146 -3.10 14.82 12.90
CA LEU A 146 -4.14 14.95 13.92
C LEU A 146 -3.85 16.07 14.94
N PRO A 147 -2.64 16.21 15.51
CA PRO A 147 -2.32 17.36 16.37
C PRO A 147 -2.46 18.71 15.65
N ILE A 148 -2.10 18.79 14.37
CA ILE A 148 -2.25 19.99 13.55
C ILE A 148 -3.75 20.31 13.38
N ALA A 149 -4.57 19.33 13.03
CA ALA A 149 -6.00 19.47 12.89
C ALA A 149 -6.68 19.90 14.22
N LEU A 150 -6.26 19.34 15.36
CA LEU A 150 -6.73 19.72 16.69
C LEU A 150 -6.29 21.16 17.07
N SER A 151 -5.09 21.56 16.68
CA SER A 151 -4.62 22.95 16.87
C SER A 151 -5.49 23.93 16.09
N LEU A 152 -5.83 23.59 14.84
CA LEU A 152 -6.76 24.38 14.01
C LEU A 152 -8.14 24.49 14.66
N LEU A 153 -8.65 23.42 15.24
CA LEU A 153 -9.92 23.39 15.91
C LEU A 153 -9.99 24.39 17.09
N ARG A 154 -8.91 24.46 17.88
CA ARG A 154 -8.82 25.39 19.04
C ARG A 154 -8.87 26.86 18.62
N THR A 155 -8.40 27.19 17.43
CA THR A 155 -8.38 28.56 16.90
C THR A 155 -9.69 28.97 16.25
N THR A 156 -10.62 28.02 15.97
CA THR A 156 -11.91 28.31 15.32
C THR A 156 -13.03 28.63 16.27
N GLY A 157 -12.85 28.52 17.61
CA GLY A 157 -13.94 28.69 18.58
C GLY A 157 -15.08 27.68 18.41
N SER A 158 -14.74 26.48 18.08
CA SER A 158 -15.44 25.43 17.37
C SER A 158 -16.89 25.15 17.75
N GLU A 159 -17.76 25.14 16.77
CA GLU A 159 -19.04 24.45 16.84
C GLU A 159 -18.85 22.94 16.99
N LYS A 160 -19.74 22.31 17.79
CA LYS A 160 -19.80 20.83 17.93
C LYS A 160 -19.95 20.22 16.54
N GLY A 161 -18.98 19.37 16.13
CA GLY A 161 -18.99 18.67 14.85
C GLY A 161 -17.85 19.01 13.90
N PHE A 162 -17.30 20.22 13.91
CA PHE A 162 -16.20 20.59 13.01
C PHE A 162 -14.92 19.79 13.31
N GLY A 163 -14.67 19.42 14.57
CA GLY A 163 -13.57 18.53 14.94
C GLY A 163 -13.68 17.14 14.31
N ALA A 164 -14.90 16.59 14.24
CA ALA A 164 -15.13 15.32 13.57
C ALA A 164 -14.83 15.41 12.06
N VAL A 165 -15.24 16.50 11.41
CA VAL A 165 -14.95 16.73 9.98
C VAL A 165 -13.46 16.81 9.72
N LEU A 166 -12.69 17.51 10.57
CA LEU A 166 -11.24 17.60 10.44
C LEU A 166 -10.57 16.23 10.68
N ALA A 167 -11.04 15.47 11.68
CA ALA A 167 -10.52 14.12 11.94
C ALA A 167 -10.80 13.17 10.76
N LEU A 168 -12.01 13.23 10.18
CA LEU A 168 -12.36 12.49 8.97
C LEU A 168 -11.52 12.95 7.78
N ALA A 169 -11.28 14.25 7.63
CA ALA A 169 -10.41 14.78 6.58
C ALA A 169 -8.97 14.25 6.70
N VAL A 170 -8.42 14.17 7.93
CA VAL A 170 -7.12 13.54 8.18
C VAL A 170 -7.12 12.06 7.75
N SER A 171 -8.09 11.29 8.22
CA SER A 171 -8.14 9.84 7.99
C SER A 171 -8.37 9.50 6.52
N TYR A 172 -9.39 10.08 5.89
CA TYR A 172 -9.66 9.85 4.47
C TYR A 172 -8.56 10.41 3.58
N GLY A 173 -8.01 11.58 3.93
CA GLY A 173 -6.86 12.15 3.22
C GLY A 173 -5.68 11.18 3.20
N ALA A 174 -5.31 10.64 4.36
CA ALA A 174 -4.23 9.68 4.47
C ALA A 174 -4.53 8.37 3.71
N THR A 175 -5.73 7.81 3.83
CA THR A 175 -6.12 6.56 3.14
C THR A 175 -6.08 6.73 1.63
N ILE A 176 -6.69 7.80 1.10
CA ILE A 176 -6.77 8.05 -0.34
C ILE A 176 -5.39 8.40 -0.90
N GLY A 177 -4.62 9.24 -0.18
CA GLY A 177 -3.27 9.62 -0.60
C GLY A 177 -2.33 8.42 -0.68
N GLY A 178 -2.44 7.46 0.24
CA GLY A 178 -1.64 6.24 0.23
C GLY A 178 -1.79 5.40 -1.04
N MET A 179 -2.90 5.52 -1.77
CA MET A 179 -3.10 4.81 -3.04
C MET A 179 -2.34 5.44 -4.22
N ALA A 180 -1.88 6.69 -4.09
CA ALA A 180 -1.28 7.45 -5.18
C ALA A 180 0.10 6.95 -5.60
N THR A 181 0.87 6.33 -4.70
CA THR A 181 2.21 5.80 -4.99
C THR A 181 2.36 4.34 -4.53
N PRO A 182 3.29 3.58 -5.11
CA PRO A 182 3.54 2.20 -4.69
C PRO A 182 3.84 2.06 -3.19
N VAL A 183 4.63 2.98 -2.63
CA VAL A 183 5.09 2.90 -1.23
C VAL A 183 4.12 3.47 -0.19
N GLY A 184 3.06 4.17 -0.62
CA GLY A 184 2.11 4.82 0.28
C GLY A 184 1.28 3.81 1.10
N THR A 185 0.96 2.63 0.53
CA THR A 185 0.26 1.57 1.24
C THR A 185 0.64 0.18 0.73
N PRO A 186 0.75 -0.84 1.62
CA PRO A 186 1.17 -2.19 1.25
C PRO A 186 0.38 -2.87 0.13
N PRO A 187 -0.96 -2.75 0.05
CA PRO A 187 -1.74 -3.35 -1.03
C PRO A 187 -1.29 -2.96 -2.44
N ASN A 188 -0.77 -1.75 -2.63
CA ASN A 188 -0.27 -1.29 -3.93
C ASN A 188 0.90 -2.16 -4.40
N LEU A 189 1.84 -2.47 -3.50
CA LEU A 189 3.00 -3.30 -3.79
C LEU A 189 2.59 -4.75 -4.06
N VAL A 190 1.63 -5.26 -3.30
CA VAL A 190 1.07 -6.61 -3.54
C VAL A 190 0.45 -6.67 -4.94
N MET A 191 -0.34 -5.67 -5.32
CA MET A 191 -0.95 -5.58 -6.66
C MET A 191 0.13 -5.56 -7.77
N MET A 192 1.20 -4.77 -7.62
CA MET A 192 2.30 -4.73 -8.58
C MET A 192 3.02 -6.08 -8.71
N ALA A 193 3.24 -6.76 -7.58
CA ALA A 193 3.89 -8.06 -7.57
C ALA A 193 3.01 -9.14 -8.21
N MET A 194 1.70 -9.11 -7.94
CA MET A 194 0.73 -10.01 -8.57
C MET A 194 0.62 -9.74 -10.07
N TRP A 195 0.60 -8.47 -10.50
CA TRP A 195 0.60 -8.12 -11.91
C TRP A 195 1.78 -8.77 -12.66
N LYS A 196 2.99 -8.64 -12.11
CA LYS A 196 4.20 -9.22 -12.70
C LYS A 196 4.15 -10.76 -12.77
N GLN A 197 3.49 -11.40 -11.81
CA GLN A 197 3.34 -12.85 -11.75
C GLN A 197 2.28 -13.36 -12.74
N GLU A 198 1.12 -12.69 -12.78
CA GLU A 198 -0.02 -13.11 -13.60
C GLU A 198 0.15 -12.75 -15.09
N PHE A 199 0.85 -11.68 -15.38
CA PHE A 199 1.05 -11.13 -16.73
C PHE A 199 2.54 -11.01 -17.05
N PRO A 200 3.30 -12.13 -17.11
CA PRO A 200 4.76 -12.11 -17.29
C PRO A 200 5.19 -11.57 -18.67
N THR A 201 4.28 -11.58 -19.65
CA THR A 201 4.52 -11.07 -21.02
C THR A 201 4.18 -9.58 -21.14
N GLU A 202 3.41 -9.03 -20.21
CA GLU A 202 3.05 -7.63 -20.20
C GLU A 202 4.13 -6.79 -19.52
N PRO A 203 4.25 -5.49 -19.86
CA PRO A 203 5.16 -4.59 -19.17
C PRO A 203 4.90 -4.60 -17.66
N ALA A 204 5.97 -4.72 -16.87
CA ALA A 204 5.86 -4.62 -15.43
C ALA A 204 5.35 -3.22 -15.04
N LEU A 205 4.45 -3.16 -14.05
CA LEU A 205 4.02 -1.88 -13.50
C LEU A 205 5.16 -1.25 -12.70
N GLY A 206 5.87 -0.30 -13.32
CA GLY A 206 6.91 0.48 -12.68
C GLY A 206 6.33 1.56 -11.75
N PHE A 207 7.18 2.16 -10.93
CA PHE A 207 6.79 3.20 -9.99
C PHE A 207 6.14 4.41 -10.69
N GLY A 208 6.75 4.89 -11.78
CA GLY A 208 6.23 6.01 -12.56
C GLY A 208 4.90 5.69 -13.23
N GLN A 209 4.74 4.48 -13.77
CA GLN A 209 3.49 4.04 -14.38
C GLN A 209 2.36 3.97 -13.36
N TRP A 210 2.63 3.43 -12.16
CA TRP A 210 1.64 3.45 -11.07
C TRP A 210 1.18 4.88 -10.77
N MET A 211 2.09 5.83 -10.64
CA MET A 211 1.75 7.21 -10.32
C MET A 211 0.94 7.91 -11.40
N LEU A 212 1.10 7.54 -12.68
CA LEU A 212 0.28 8.09 -13.77
C LEU A 212 -1.22 7.86 -13.57
N PHE A 213 -1.59 6.74 -12.97
CA PHE A 213 -2.98 6.43 -12.63
C PHE A 213 -3.32 6.82 -11.19
N GLY A 214 -2.45 6.47 -10.25
CA GLY A 214 -2.68 6.62 -8.82
C GLY A 214 -2.82 8.07 -8.39
N VAL A 215 -2.00 8.98 -8.93
CA VAL A 215 -2.05 10.40 -8.55
C VAL A 215 -3.33 11.08 -9.02
N PRO A 216 -3.74 11.02 -10.31
CA PRO A 216 -5.01 11.58 -10.76
C PRO A 216 -6.22 10.98 -10.03
N TYR A 217 -6.20 9.66 -9.82
CA TYR A 217 -7.23 8.95 -9.07
C TYR A 217 -7.34 9.48 -7.62
N ALA A 218 -6.22 9.60 -6.92
CA ALA A 218 -6.20 10.13 -5.56
C ALA A 218 -6.72 11.57 -5.49
N PHE A 219 -6.32 12.46 -6.41
CA PHE A 219 -6.82 13.83 -6.46
C PHE A 219 -8.33 13.88 -6.73
N LEU A 220 -8.84 13.04 -7.62
CA LEU A 220 -10.28 12.93 -7.89
C LEU A 220 -11.05 12.55 -6.61
N PHE A 221 -10.58 11.50 -5.92
CA PHE A 221 -11.24 11.01 -4.70
C PHE A 221 -11.10 11.98 -3.53
N LEU A 222 -9.97 12.67 -3.38
CA LEU A 222 -9.82 13.75 -2.40
C LEU A 222 -10.81 14.90 -2.67
N GLY A 223 -11.01 15.26 -3.94
CA GLY A 223 -12.00 16.26 -4.36
C GLY A 223 -13.44 15.83 -4.04
N ILE A 224 -13.80 14.58 -4.38
CA ILE A 224 -15.11 14.01 -4.06
C ILE A 224 -15.31 13.98 -2.53
N THR A 225 -14.33 13.51 -1.79
CA THR A 225 -14.39 13.45 -0.31
C THR A 225 -14.56 14.84 0.30
N TRP A 226 -13.85 15.83 -0.21
CA TRP A 226 -14.00 17.22 0.20
C TRP A 226 -15.42 17.73 -0.04
N LEU A 227 -15.99 17.50 -1.22
CA LEU A 227 -17.38 17.89 -1.54
C LEU A 227 -18.37 17.18 -0.61
N LEU A 228 -18.22 15.87 -0.39
CA LEU A 228 -19.08 15.11 0.51
C LEU A 228 -19.01 15.65 1.94
N LEU A 229 -17.82 15.84 2.48
CA LEU A 229 -17.63 16.33 3.85
C LEU A 229 -18.15 17.76 4.03
N THR A 230 -17.99 18.63 3.01
CA THR A 230 -18.27 20.07 3.19
C THR A 230 -19.64 20.52 2.68
N ARG A 231 -20.30 19.73 1.83
CA ARG A 231 -21.57 20.12 1.20
C ARG A 231 -22.73 19.15 1.48
N VAL A 232 -22.43 17.87 1.70
CA VAL A 232 -23.45 16.83 1.83
C VAL A 232 -23.62 16.37 3.27
N LEU A 233 -22.53 15.94 3.93
CA LEU A 233 -22.61 15.25 5.22
C LEU A 233 -22.64 16.22 6.41
N PHE A 234 -21.92 17.34 6.32
CA PHE A 234 -21.77 18.25 7.45
C PHE A 234 -22.11 19.69 7.06
N ARG A 235 -22.87 20.36 7.93
CA ARG A 235 -23.03 21.81 7.86
C ARG A 235 -21.82 22.43 8.54
N LEU A 236 -20.98 23.08 7.76
CA LEU A 236 -19.82 23.76 8.32
C LEU A 236 -20.21 25.06 8.98
N PRO A 237 -19.48 25.48 10.04
CA PRO A 237 -19.72 26.76 10.66
C PRO A 237 -19.64 27.91 9.64
N GLY A 238 -20.51 28.88 9.75
CA GLY A 238 -20.46 30.10 8.95
C GLY A 238 -19.09 30.77 9.09
N ALA A 239 -18.91 31.96 8.55
CA ALA A 239 -17.64 32.65 8.35
C ALA A 239 -16.70 32.87 9.57
N ALA A 240 -16.62 31.94 10.51
CA ALA A 240 -15.57 31.89 11.52
C ALA A 240 -14.23 31.81 10.81
N SER A 241 -13.62 32.95 10.54
CA SER A 241 -12.27 32.99 9.98
C SER A 241 -11.33 32.49 11.06
N VAL A 242 -10.77 31.27 10.83
CA VAL A 242 -9.53 30.90 11.53
C VAL A 242 -8.56 32.05 11.33
N GLU A 243 -8.01 32.58 12.42
CA GLU A 243 -6.99 33.61 12.28
C GLU A 243 -5.84 33.02 11.44
N ARG A 244 -5.75 33.45 10.19
CA ARG A 244 -4.59 33.14 9.31
C ARG A 244 -3.26 33.41 10.03
N HIS A 245 -3.33 34.28 11.05
CA HIS A 245 -2.21 34.65 11.88
C HIS A 245 -1.71 33.44 12.71
N ALA A 246 -2.58 32.62 13.28
CA ALA A 246 -2.18 31.46 14.10
C ALA A 246 -1.40 30.41 13.29
N LEU A 247 -1.88 30.08 12.07
CA LEU A 247 -1.15 29.14 11.17
C LEU A 247 0.19 29.71 10.73
N ARG A 248 0.22 30.99 10.37
CA ARG A 248 1.46 31.66 9.99
C ARG A 248 2.43 31.79 11.16
N THR A 249 1.93 31.99 12.37
CA THR A 249 2.76 32.03 13.58
C THR A 249 3.37 30.66 13.87
N GLN A 250 2.61 29.56 13.77
CA GLN A 250 3.14 28.22 13.91
C GLN A 250 4.20 27.90 12.83
N LEU A 251 3.94 28.27 11.57
CA LEU A 251 4.92 28.09 10.50
C LEU A 251 6.17 28.95 10.70
N LYS A 252 6.01 30.20 11.19
CA LYS A 252 7.13 31.09 11.54
C LYS A 252 7.92 30.58 12.74
N ALA A 253 7.25 29.95 13.73
CA ALA A 253 7.90 29.35 14.89
C ALA A 253 8.86 28.21 14.53
N LEU A 254 8.63 27.52 13.40
CA LEU A 254 9.58 26.55 12.86
C LEU A 254 10.87 27.18 12.33
N GLY A 255 10.91 28.50 12.17
CA GLY A 255 12.07 29.22 11.64
C GLY A 255 12.41 28.82 10.19
N ARG A 256 13.68 29.08 9.79
CA ARG A 256 14.19 28.65 8.48
C ARG A 256 14.38 27.14 8.45
N ALA A 257 14.21 26.54 7.26
CA ALA A 257 14.44 25.11 7.08
C ALA A 257 15.86 24.74 7.54
N SER A 258 15.94 23.77 8.45
CA SER A 258 17.20 23.29 8.98
C SER A 258 18.05 22.64 7.88
N ARG A 259 19.36 22.44 8.14
CA ARG A 259 20.21 21.70 7.20
C ARG A 259 19.69 20.27 7.01
N ASP A 260 19.27 19.63 8.09
CA ASP A 260 18.78 18.26 8.07
C ASP A 260 17.47 18.11 7.30
N GLU A 261 16.52 19.07 7.45
CA GLU A 261 15.30 19.13 6.63
C GLU A 261 15.62 19.25 5.14
N ARG A 262 16.61 20.10 4.79
CA ARG A 262 17.00 20.30 3.38
C ARG A 262 17.66 19.07 2.80
N ILE A 263 18.60 18.44 3.54
CA ILE A 263 19.29 17.24 3.04
C ILE A 263 18.30 16.08 2.90
N ALA A 264 17.46 15.83 3.92
CA ALA A 264 16.42 14.81 3.84
C ALA A 264 15.46 15.05 2.66
N GLY A 265 15.07 16.32 2.44
CA GLY A 265 14.23 16.70 1.32
C GLY A 265 14.90 16.51 -0.05
N ILE A 266 16.19 16.78 -0.17
CA ILE A 266 16.95 16.56 -1.40
C ILE A 266 17.06 15.05 -1.68
N VAL A 267 17.49 14.25 -0.70
CA VAL A 267 17.62 12.79 -0.88
C VAL A 267 16.26 12.20 -1.27
N PHE A 268 15.20 12.59 -0.58
CA PHE A 268 13.85 12.17 -0.88
C PHE A 268 13.43 12.56 -2.30
N ALA A 269 13.59 13.83 -2.68
CA ALA A 269 13.21 14.31 -4.00
C ALA A 269 14.02 13.64 -5.12
N CYS A 270 15.32 13.44 -4.94
CA CYS A 270 16.15 12.70 -5.88
C CYS A 270 15.70 11.26 -6.05
N THR A 271 15.40 10.55 -4.93
CA THR A 271 14.92 9.17 -5.00
C THR A 271 13.55 9.09 -5.68
N ALA A 272 12.64 10.00 -5.34
CA ALA A 272 11.32 10.07 -5.97
C ALA A 272 11.42 10.34 -7.49
N LEU A 273 12.29 11.25 -7.90
CA LEU A 273 12.56 11.52 -9.33
C LEU A 273 13.15 10.29 -10.03
N LEU A 274 14.11 9.60 -9.40
CA LEU A 274 14.68 8.38 -9.96
C LEU A 274 13.62 7.27 -10.11
N TRP A 275 12.69 7.16 -9.19
CA TRP A 275 11.56 6.23 -9.29
C TRP A 275 10.61 6.60 -10.42
N MET A 276 10.22 7.89 -10.51
CA MET A 276 9.25 8.34 -11.51
C MET A 276 9.77 8.25 -12.94
N THR A 277 11.07 8.40 -13.13
CA THR A 277 11.71 8.46 -14.44
C THR A 277 12.60 7.25 -14.74
N GLY A 278 12.46 6.17 -13.96
CA GLY A 278 13.31 4.98 -14.08
C GLY A 278 13.07 4.19 -15.35
N ASP A 279 11.82 3.89 -15.63
CA ASP A 279 11.39 3.09 -16.77
C ASP A 279 10.80 3.96 -17.87
N ASP A 280 10.70 3.41 -19.08
CA ASP A 280 10.07 4.08 -20.20
C ASP A 280 8.57 4.29 -19.92
N ILE A 281 8.09 5.51 -20.15
CA ILE A 281 6.69 5.87 -20.06
C ILE A 281 6.16 6.03 -21.48
N VAL A 282 5.31 5.10 -21.91
CA VAL A 282 4.67 5.11 -23.22
C VAL A 282 3.33 5.85 -23.12
N PHE A 283 3.24 7.03 -23.70
CA PHE A 283 1.98 7.79 -23.80
C PHE A 283 1.20 7.45 -25.07
N SER A 284 1.93 7.14 -26.16
CA SER A 284 1.37 6.73 -27.46
C SER A 284 2.44 6.00 -28.28
N GLU A 285 2.05 5.36 -29.38
CA GLU A 285 3.01 4.75 -30.33
C GLU A 285 4.05 5.75 -30.85
N ALA A 286 3.68 7.04 -30.92
CA ALA A 286 4.55 8.12 -31.42
C ALA A 286 5.35 8.85 -30.32
N PHE A 287 4.99 8.69 -29.05
CA PHE A 287 5.62 9.42 -27.95
C PHE A 287 5.90 8.56 -26.74
N THR A 288 7.17 8.24 -26.56
CA THR A 288 7.71 7.50 -25.39
C THR A 288 8.73 8.36 -24.68
N LEU A 289 8.55 8.58 -23.41
CA LEU A 289 9.55 9.21 -22.54
C LEU A 289 10.50 8.12 -22.06
N HIS A 290 11.74 8.12 -22.59
CA HIS A 290 12.73 7.11 -22.21
C HIS A 290 13.22 7.29 -20.78
N GLY A 291 13.21 6.19 -20.02
CA GLY A 291 13.71 6.16 -18.65
C GLY A 291 15.23 6.21 -18.58
N TRP A 292 15.75 6.77 -17.47
CA TRP A 292 17.21 6.89 -17.27
C TRP A 292 17.91 5.54 -17.20
N ARG A 293 17.23 4.46 -16.80
CA ARG A 293 17.81 3.11 -16.74
C ARG A 293 18.24 2.62 -18.10
N GLY A 294 17.38 2.79 -19.11
CA GLY A 294 17.71 2.44 -20.50
C GLY A 294 18.84 3.31 -21.04
N TRP A 295 18.78 4.61 -20.79
CA TRP A 295 19.73 5.60 -21.29
C TRP A 295 21.14 5.41 -20.73
N LEU A 296 21.25 5.06 -19.43
CA LEU A 296 22.53 4.83 -18.76
C LEU A 296 23.01 3.36 -18.83
N GLY A 297 22.26 2.44 -19.45
CA GLY A 297 22.58 1.02 -19.45
C GLY A 297 22.48 0.32 -18.09
N LEU A 298 21.69 0.91 -17.17
CA LEU A 298 21.53 0.45 -15.78
C LEU A 298 20.20 -0.30 -15.55
N GLN A 299 19.78 -1.16 -16.49
CA GLN A 299 18.50 -1.89 -16.42
C GLN A 299 18.39 -2.79 -15.18
N ARG A 300 19.52 -3.20 -14.58
CA ARG A 300 19.52 -3.97 -13.32
C ARG A 300 19.21 -3.14 -12.07
N MET A 301 19.23 -1.82 -12.19
CA MET A 301 18.93 -0.90 -11.08
C MET A 301 17.41 -0.77 -10.92
N SER A 302 16.79 -1.72 -10.25
CA SER A 302 15.34 -1.79 -10.03
C SER A 302 14.83 -0.71 -9.03
N ASP A 303 13.51 -0.47 -8.98
CA ASP A 303 12.90 0.44 -7.99
C ASP A 303 13.27 0.10 -6.55
N PRO A 304 13.25 -1.18 -6.11
CA PRO A 304 13.76 -1.57 -4.81
C PRO A 304 15.21 -1.14 -4.54
N ALA A 305 16.09 -1.30 -5.52
CA ALA A 305 17.50 -0.90 -5.37
C ALA A 305 17.65 0.61 -5.23
N VAL A 306 16.89 1.41 -6.00
CA VAL A 306 16.85 2.88 -5.89
C VAL A 306 16.35 3.31 -4.51
N GLY A 307 15.27 2.70 -4.01
CA GLY A 307 14.73 2.97 -2.68
C GLY A 307 15.70 2.65 -1.56
N MET A 308 16.34 1.49 -1.64
CA MET A 308 17.38 1.09 -0.68
C MET A 308 18.58 2.03 -0.71
N LEU A 309 19.04 2.44 -1.90
CA LEU A 309 20.13 3.40 -2.04
C LEU A 309 19.77 4.73 -1.36
N GLY A 310 18.60 5.30 -1.64
CA GLY A 310 18.13 6.52 -1.00
C GLY A 310 18.04 6.40 0.52
N GLY A 311 17.52 5.27 1.02
CA GLY A 311 17.47 4.96 2.45
C GLY A 311 18.86 4.87 3.08
N LEU A 312 19.78 4.13 2.46
CA LEU A 312 21.15 3.94 2.97
C LEU A 312 21.96 5.24 3.00
N VAL A 313 21.78 6.13 2.02
CA VAL A 313 22.43 7.44 1.99
C VAL A 313 22.11 8.24 3.25
N LEU A 314 20.92 8.14 3.83
CA LEU A 314 20.54 8.85 5.06
C LEU A 314 21.34 8.40 6.29
N PHE A 315 21.86 7.16 6.32
CA PHE A 315 22.73 6.67 7.40
C PHE A 315 24.16 7.20 7.33
N VAL A 316 24.57 7.67 6.15
CA VAL A 316 25.94 8.18 5.92
C VAL A 316 25.99 9.71 6.02
N LEU A 317 24.92 10.38 5.66
CA LEU A 317 24.90 11.86 5.63
C LEU A 317 24.90 12.44 7.05
N PRO A 318 25.83 13.41 7.35
CA PRO A 318 25.97 13.95 8.70
C PRO A 318 24.81 14.89 9.06
N SER A 319 24.32 14.76 10.30
CA SER A 319 23.38 15.67 10.96
C SER A 319 24.10 16.77 11.74
N LYS A 320 23.48 17.93 11.92
CA LYS A 320 24.02 19.04 12.72
C LYS A 320 23.65 18.99 14.20
N GLY A 321 22.93 17.98 14.70
CA GLY A 321 22.56 17.85 16.09
C GLY A 321 23.53 16.99 16.91
N GLU A 322 23.09 16.57 18.11
CA GLU A 322 23.78 15.55 18.92
C GLU A 322 23.89 14.20 18.21
N LYS A 323 23.16 14.05 17.11
CA LYS A 323 23.08 12.85 16.28
C LYS A 323 24.17 12.92 15.20
N ARG A 324 24.93 11.83 15.07
CA ARG A 324 26.03 11.75 14.10
C ARG A 324 25.55 11.79 12.64
N THR A 325 24.38 11.17 12.36
CA THR A 325 23.81 11.00 11.01
C THR A 325 22.31 11.33 10.97
N LEU A 326 21.79 11.60 9.77
CA LEU A 326 20.37 11.90 9.56
C LEU A 326 19.45 10.75 9.98
N LEU A 327 19.89 9.51 9.78
CA LEU A 327 19.21 8.31 10.24
C LEU A 327 20.21 7.42 10.95
N ASP A 328 19.87 6.85 12.09
CA ASP A 328 20.62 5.80 12.77
C ASP A 328 19.80 4.52 12.87
N TRP A 329 20.50 3.40 13.07
CA TRP A 329 19.86 2.09 13.09
C TRP A 329 18.87 1.93 14.24
N ASP A 330 19.20 2.44 15.43
CA ASP A 330 18.33 2.31 16.60
C ASP A 330 16.97 2.99 16.37
N PHE A 331 16.98 4.16 15.75
CA PHE A 331 15.76 4.85 15.37
C PHE A 331 14.99 4.10 14.28
N ALA A 332 15.69 3.62 13.26
CA ALA A 332 15.08 2.95 12.12
C ALA A 332 14.46 1.59 12.53
N GLN A 333 15.21 0.73 13.25
CA GLN A 333 14.75 -0.60 13.61
C GLN A 333 13.49 -0.59 14.50
N GLN A 334 13.34 0.43 15.36
CA GLN A 334 12.18 0.57 16.24
C GLN A 334 10.93 1.06 15.51
N ARG A 335 11.09 1.75 14.38
CA ARG A 335 10.00 2.40 13.65
C ARG A 335 9.63 1.76 12.33
N ILE A 336 10.52 0.96 11.74
CA ILE A 336 10.14 0.12 10.60
C ILE A 336 9.05 -0.84 11.08
N PRO A 337 7.90 -0.89 10.41
CA PRO A 337 6.82 -1.78 10.79
C PRO A 337 7.12 -3.23 10.31
N TRP A 338 8.06 -3.89 10.99
CA TRP A 338 8.47 -5.27 10.69
C TRP A 338 7.30 -6.24 10.59
N GLY A 339 6.26 -5.98 11.38
CA GLY A 339 5.04 -6.78 11.30
C GLY A 339 4.35 -6.72 9.94
N VAL A 340 4.39 -5.55 9.29
CA VAL A 340 3.84 -5.39 7.95
C VAL A 340 4.74 -6.06 6.91
N VAL A 341 6.06 -5.97 7.08
CA VAL A 341 7.05 -6.67 6.23
C VAL A 341 6.79 -8.17 6.25
N LEU A 342 6.63 -8.77 7.45
CA LEU A 342 6.33 -10.19 7.59
C LEU A 342 4.96 -10.55 7.03
N LEU A 343 3.95 -9.69 7.22
CA LEU A 343 2.60 -9.90 6.68
C LEU A 343 2.62 -9.96 5.14
N ILE A 344 3.34 -9.05 4.48
CA ILE A 344 3.48 -9.06 3.02
C ILE A 344 4.19 -10.35 2.56
N GLY A 345 5.28 -10.72 3.22
CA GLY A 345 6.01 -11.96 2.94
C GLY A 345 5.14 -13.21 3.07
N SER A 346 4.32 -13.27 4.13
CA SER A 346 3.37 -14.37 4.32
C SER A 346 2.26 -14.40 3.28
N GLY A 347 1.79 -13.22 2.81
CA GLY A 347 0.85 -13.13 1.70
C GLY A 347 1.41 -13.76 0.42
N PHE A 348 2.68 -13.46 0.10
CA PHE A 348 3.37 -14.12 -1.01
C PHE A 348 3.61 -15.60 -0.79
N ALA A 349 3.92 -16.03 0.44
CA ALA A 349 4.06 -17.44 0.77
C ALA A 349 2.72 -18.18 0.60
N ILE A 350 1.60 -17.61 1.05
CA ILE A 350 0.26 -18.17 0.84
C ILE A 350 -0.03 -18.30 -0.66
N ALA A 351 0.19 -17.25 -1.46
CA ALA A 351 -0.03 -17.29 -2.90
C ALA A 351 0.83 -18.40 -3.55
N GLY A 352 2.13 -18.44 -3.24
CA GLY A 352 3.02 -19.49 -3.74
C GLY A 352 2.66 -20.90 -3.26
N GLY A 353 2.16 -21.05 -2.03
CA GLY A 353 1.67 -22.32 -1.49
C GLY A 353 0.37 -22.80 -2.16
N ILE A 354 -0.55 -21.89 -2.45
CA ILE A 354 -1.77 -22.17 -3.21
C ILE A 354 -1.42 -22.70 -4.61
N ASP A 355 -0.44 -22.07 -5.28
CA ASP A 355 0.01 -22.52 -6.59
C ASP A 355 0.77 -23.85 -6.52
N ALA A 356 1.73 -23.98 -5.61
CA ALA A 356 2.53 -25.19 -5.44
C ALA A 356 1.68 -26.41 -5.05
N SER A 357 0.63 -26.23 -4.26
CA SER A 357 -0.31 -27.29 -3.89
C SER A 357 -1.30 -27.66 -5.01
N GLY A 358 -1.46 -26.80 -6.04
CA GLY A 358 -2.50 -26.93 -7.06
C GLY A 358 -3.91 -26.57 -6.58
N LEU A 359 -4.05 -25.93 -5.41
CA LEU A 359 -5.35 -25.54 -4.87
C LEU A 359 -6.05 -24.48 -5.75
N SER A 360 -5.27 -23.59 -6.42
CA SER A 360 -5.79 -22.59 -7.33
C SER A 360 -6.55 -23.22 -8.51
N SER A 361 -5.99 -24.24 -9.13
CA SER A 361 -6.64 -24.96 -10.22
C SER A 361 -7.91 -25.68 -9.77
N THR A 362 -7.91 -26.28 -8.58
CA THR A 362 -9.07 -26.95 -8.00
C THR A 362 -10.21 -25.96 -7.75
N ILE A 363 -9.92 -24.79 -7.16
CA ILE A 363 -10.90 -23.71 -6.95
C ILE A 363 -11.41 -23.19 -8.30
N GLY A 364 -10.51 -22.98 -9.27
CA GLY A 364 -10.88 -22.52 -10.62
C GLY A 364 -11.84 -23.48 -11.32
N GLN A 365 -11.58 -24.80 -11.26
CA GLN A 365 -12.45 -25.82 -11.83
C GLN A 365 -13.82 -25.86 -11.14
N ALA A 366 -13.85 -25.76 -9.81
CA ALA A 366 -15.11 -25.72 -9.05
C ALA A 366 -15.96 -24.48 -9.41
N LEU A 367 -15.34 -23.32 -9.60
CA LEU A 367 -16.02 -22.08 -10.00
C LEU A 367 -16.53 -22.13 -11.45
N VAL A 368 -15.79 -22.74 -12.36
CA VAL A 368 -16.22 -22.94 -13.76
C VAL A 368 -17.43 -23.90 -13.83
N GLY A 369 -17.54 -24.86 -12.91
CA GLY A 369 -18.71 -25.74 -12.77
C GLY A 369 -19.99 -24.98 -12.35
N TRP A 370 -19.85 -23.86 -11.69
CA TRP A 370 -20.95 -22.93 -11.37
C TRP A 370 -21.22 -22.00 -12.57
N ARG A 371 -21.92 -22.54 -13.58
CA ARG A 371 -22.37 -21.76 -14.73
C ARG A 371 -23.44 -20.75 -14.28
N THR A 372 -23.03 -19.57 -13.88
CA THR A 372 -23.89 -18.42 -13.72
C THR A 372 -24.04 -17.72 -15.07
N GLY A 373 -25.27 -17.51 -15.52
CA GLY A 373 -25.58 -17.00 -16.86
C GLY A 373 -25.21 -15.52 -17.12
N SER A 374 -24.27 -14.91 -16.38
CA SER A 374 -23.80 -13.55 -16.64
C SER A 374 -22.28 -13.50 -16.81
N ASP A 375 -21.81 -12.91 -17.91
CA ASP A 375 -20.40 -12.76 -18.25
C ASP A 375 -19.59 -12.02 -17.14
N VAL A 376 -20.22 -11.11 -16.40
CA VAL A 376 -19.57 -10.36 -15.31
C VAL A 376 -19.21 -11.26 -14.13
N LEU A 377 -20.08 -12.21 -13.78
CA LEU A 377 -19.79 -13.19 -12.72
C LEU A 377 -18.77 -14.23 -13.18
N GLN A 378 -18.74 -14.57 -14.47
CA GLN A 378 -17.70 -15.43 -15.04
C GLN A 378 -16.34 -14.77 -15.03
N VAL A 379 -16.22 -13.49 -15.38
CA VAL A 379 -14.97 -12.71 -15.28
C VAL A 379 -14.52 -12.59 -13.84
N GLY A 380 -15.43 -12.35 -12.90
CA GLY A 380 -15.13 -12.32 -11.47
C GLY A 380 -14.65 -13.67 -10.93
N ALA A 381 -15.26 -14.77 -11.36
CA ALA A 381 -14.86 -16.13 -10.98
C ALA A 381 -13.50 -16.52 -11.60
N ILE A 382 -13.21 -16.11 -12.81
CA ILE A 382 -11.92 -16.32 -13.48
C ILE A 382 -10.81 -15.47 -12.82
N ALA A 383 -11.12 -14.24 -12.40
CA ALA A 383 -10.20 -13.37 -11.69
C ALA A 383 -9.86 -13.89 -10.29
N LEU A 384 -10.77 -14.64 -9.66
CA LEU A 384 -10.54 -15.28 -8.36
C LEU A 384 -9.93 -16.69 -8.50
N GLY A 385 -10.18 -17.37 -9.63
CA GLY A 385 -9.65 -18.71 -9.91
C GLY A 385 -8.43 -18.62 -10.82
N HIS A 386 -7.24 -18.70 -10.21
CA HIS A 386 -5.98 -18.71 -10.95
C HIS A 386 -5.94 -19.85 -11.97
N ARG A 387 -5.84 -19.53 -13.25
CA ARG A 387 -5.50 -20.50 -14.29
C ARG A 387 -3.99 -20.49 -14.49
N SER A 388 -3.35 -21.63 -14.27
CA SER A 388 -2.01 -21.86 -14.79
C SER A 388 -2.02 -21.64 -16.31
N ALA A 389 -1.08 -20.83 -16.82
CA ALA A 389 -0.98 -20.45 -18.23
C ALA A 389 -0.80 -21.64 -19.20
N ALA A 390 -0.64 -22.88 -18.68
CA ALA A 390 -0.50 -24.10 -19.45
C ALA A 390 -1.82 -24.65 -20.02
N ASP A 391 -2.99 -24.25 -19.50
CA ASP A 391 -4.29 -24.82 -19.86
C ASP A 391 -5.20 -23.88 -20.69
N VAL A 392 -4.66 -22.80 -21.26
CA VAL A 392 -5.43 -21.98 -22.21
C VAL A 392 -5.36 -22.66 -23.58
N PRO A 393 -6.48 -23.23 -24.10
CA PRO A 393 -6.50 -23.70 -25.47
C PRO A 393 -6.24 -22.50 -26.38
N SER A 394 -5.12 -22.55 -27.09
CA SER A 394 -4.76 -21.56 -28.09
C SER A 394 -5.94 -21.33 -29.06
N GLY A 395 -6.54 -20.18 -28.99
CA GLY A 395 -7.25 -19.56 -30.07
C GLY A 395 -8.67 -20.04 -30.35
N SER A 396 -9.67 -19.54 -29.62
CA SER A 396 -11.00 -19.36 -30.22
C SER A 396 -11.93 -18.37 -29.51
N ALA A 397 -11.66 -17.95 -28.30
CA ALA A 397 -12.58 -17.04 -27.57
C ALA A 397 -12.19 -15.55 -27.67
N VAL A 398 -10.91 -15.21 -27.71
CA VAL A 398 -10.43 -13.82 -27.75
C VAL A 398 -10.53 -13.22 -29.16
N THR A 399 -10.50 -14.06 -30.20
CA THR A 399 -10.63 -13.59 -31.61
C THR A 399 -12.06 -13.21 -32.01
N ARG A 400 -13.07 -13.57 -31.21
CA ARG A 400 -14.47 -13.20 -31.52
C ARG A 400 -14.88 -11.80 -31.08
N LEU A 401 -14.08 -11.16 -30.24
CA LEU A 401 -14.33 -9.79 -29.76
C LEU A 401 -13.69 -8.70 -30.64
N ARG A 402 -12.95 -9.08 -31.70
CA ARG A 402 -12.22 -8.14 -32.57
C ARG A 402 -12.62 -8.19 -34.03
N ARG A 403 -13.86 -8.52 -34.40
CA ARG A 403 -14.36 -8.27 -35.78
C ARG A 403 -15.56 -7.34 -35.74
N PRO A 404 -15.42 -6.09 -36.19
CA PRO A 404 -16.55 -5.34 -36.67
C PRO A 404 -17.08 -6.06 -37.95
N GLN A 405 -18.37 -6.25 -38.01
CA GLN A 405 -19.07 -6.63 -39.25
C GLN A 405 -18.76 -5.59 -40.33
N ALA A 406 -17.96 -5.97 -41.27
CA ALA A 406 -17.96 -5.38 -42.62
C ALA A 406 -18.03 -6.58 -43.56
N ASP A 407 -19.19 -6.78 -44.09
CA ASP A 407 -19.40 -7.27 -45.44
C ASP A 407 -20.89 -7.62 -45.63
N VAL A 408 -21.66 -6.68 -46.10
CA VAL A 408 -22.74 -6.91 -47.02
C VAL A 408 -22.78 -5.71 -47.96
N VAL A 409 -22.17 -5.81 -49.14
CA VAL A 409 -22.68 -5.27 -50.41
C VAL A 409 -21.95 -6.00 -51.53
N HIS A 410 -22.71 -6.70 -52.28
CA HIS A 410 -22.74 -7.37 -53.58
C HIS A 410 -22.68 -8.87 -53.52
#